data_7ea062f4b51ce4c6c42725e1ef86d91e
#
_entry.id   7ea062f4b51ce4c6c42725e1ef86d91e
#
_cell.length_a   1.000
_cell.length_b   1.000
_cell.length_c   1.000
_cell.angle_alpha   90.00
_cell.angle_beta   90.00
_cell.angle_gamma   90.00
#
_symmetry.space_group_name_H-M   'P 1'
#
loop_
_entity.id
_entity.type
_entity.pdbx_description
1 polymer ?
#
loop_
_entity_poly.entity_id
_entity_poly.type
_entity_poly.pdbx_seq_one_letter_code
_entity_poly.pdbx_strand_id
1 'polypeptide(L)'
;AASDVYKRQTLNAHAHAFSTVGNDATADELLAALAEYRIRCDAVERDSSRRTTEKRRVIAGAQQLCREDYEDVHPVDDAIRRRMVNRIVDLIRGGELDAVIFEDYRKGMLAEWMLEEVVAEARRAKVVTALDPKPGSMKPVRGITVMKPNRVEAFALAGVEDAGAGDDPAEDAALCEAAARLMESWQPEHLLISLAAQGMALYDRSLRPQVIPT
;
A
#
# COMPACT_ATOMS: atom_id res chain seq x y z
N ALA A 1 -1.91 -5.98 7.23
CA ALA A 1 -2.77 -4.85 7.58
C ALA A 1 -2.68 -4.46 9.07
N ALA A 2 -3.13 -5.27 10.04
CA ALA A 2 -3.03 -4.89 11.46
C ALA A 2 -1.57 -4.68 11.94
N SER A 3 -0.61 -5.48 11.46
CA SER A 3 0.81 -5.35 11.80
C SER A 3 1.43 -4.04 11.30
N ASP A 4 1.00 -3.53 10.17
CA ASP A 4 1.55 -2.30 9.59
C ASP A 4 1.04 -1.07 10.35
N VAL A 5 -0.19 -1.13 10.83
CA VAL A 5 -0.76 -0.07 11.66
C VAL A 5 -0.10 -0.01 13.04
N TYR A 6 0.20 -1.17 13.64
CA TYR A 6 0.95 -1.24 14.90
C TYR A 6 2.33 -0.59 14.79
N LYS A 7 3.06 -0.86 13.70
CA LYS A 7 4.36 -0.24 13.45
C LYS A 7 4.28 1.29 13.35
N ARG A 8 3.20 1.84 12.83
CA ARG A 8 3.01 3.30 12.71
C ARG A 8 2.83 3.99 14.05
N GLN A 9 2.20 3.32 15.02
CA GLN A 9 2.05 3.88 16.37
C GLN A 9 3.39 4.02 17.11
N THR A 10 4.34 3.13 16.85
CA THR A 10 5.69 3.26 17.44
C THR A 10 6.43 4.51 16.94
N LEU A 11 5.94 5.12 15.85
CA LEU A 11 6.42 6.39 15.32
C LEU A 11 5.60 7.61 15.81
N ASN A 12 4.74 7.44 16.83
CA ASN A 12 3.80 8.46 17.32
C ASN A 12 2.84 9.01 16.26
N ALA A 13 2.51 8.21 15.23
CA ALA A 13 1.57 8.59 14.20
C ALA A 13 0.12 8.27 14.63
N HIS A 14 -0.78 9.23 14.44
CA HIS A 14 -2.22 9.00 14.55
C HIS A 14 -2.73 8.42 13.22
N ALA A 15 -3.29 7.20 13.27
CA ALA A 15 -3.74 6.52 12.08
C ALA A 15 -5.26 6.52 11.93
N HIS A 16 -5.72 6.79 10.70
CA HIS A 16 -7.11 6.59 10.26
C HIS A 16 -7.12 5.40 9.31
N ALA A 17 -7.95 4.40 9.57
CA ALA A 17 -8.14 3.26 8.69
C ALA A 17 -9.30 3.51 7.71
N PHE A 18 -9.02 3.31 6.42
CA PHE A 18 -9.99 3.32 5.33
C PHE A 18 -9.97 1.95 4.67
N SER A 19 -11.02 1.18 4.82
CA SER A 19 -11.10 -0.18 4.29
C SER A 19 -12.53 -0.69 4.29
N THR A 20 -12.74 -1.91 3.80
CA THR A 20 -14.00 -2.63 3.94
C THR A 20 -13.81 -3.86 4.81
N VAL A 21 -14.85 -4.17 5.57
CA VAL A 21 -15.00 -5.43 6.32
C VAL A 21 -16.33 -6.06 5.94
N GLY A 22 -16.48 -7.34 6.20
CA GLY A 22 -17.75 -8.04 6.05
C GLY A 22 -18.77 -7.63 7.12
N ASN A 23 -19.95 -8.22 7.04
CA ASN A 23 -20.96 -8.11 8.09
C ASN A 23 -20.93 -9.39 8.95
N ASP A 24 -19.82 -9.63 9.63
CA ASP A 24 -19.51 -10.86 10.35
C ASP A 24 -18.80 -10.57 11.69
N ALA A 25 -18.70 -11.59 12.56
CA ALA A 25 -18.06 -11.49 13.87
C ALA A 25 -16.56 -11.13 13.76
N THR A 26 -15.87 -11.59 12.71
CA THR A 26 -14.47 -11.26 12.46
C THR A 26 -14.27 -9.75 12.24
N ALA A 27 -15.27 -9.07 11.64
CA ALA A 27 -15.26 -7.61 11.51
C ALA A 27 -15.31 -6.95 12.89
N ASP A 28 -16.19 -7.41 13.78
CA ASP A 28 -16.35 -6.84 15.12
C ASP A 28 -15.06 -7.01 15.93
N GLU A 29 -14.44 -8.19 15.88
CA GLU A 29 -13.15 -8.47 16.53
C GLU A 29 -12.03 -7.58 15.97
N LEU A 30 -11.96 -7.42 14.64
CA LEU A 30 -10.95 -6.57 14.01
C LEU A 30 -11.11 -5.10 14.41
N LEU A 31 -12.35 -4.57 14.36
CA LEU A 31 -12.61 -3.18 14.72
C LEU A 31 -12.34 -2.91 16.20
N ALA A 32 -12.68 -3.85 17.10
CA ALA A 32 -12.35 -3.76 18.52
C ALA A 32 -10.82 -3.73 18.73
N ALA A 33 -10.08 -4.63 18.07
CA ALA A 33 -8.63 -4.65 18.15
C ALA A 33 -7.98 -3.36 17.62
N LEU A 34 -8.48 -2.80 16.51
CA LEU A 34 -7.99 -1.53 15.99
C LEU A 34 -8.25 -0.37 16.95
N ALA A 35 -9.41 -0.37 17.62
CA ALA A 35 -9.75 0.64 18.63
C ALA A 35 -8.83 0.59 19.86
N GLU A 36 -8.44 -0.61 20.32
CA GLU A 36 -7.44 -0.79 21.39
C GLU A 36 -6.11 -0.12 21.03
N TYR A 37 -5.72 -0.16 19.76
CA TYR A 37 -4.55 0.52 19.23
C TYR A 37 -4.79 1.99 18.88
N ARG A 38 -5.92 2.58 19.32
CA ARG A 38 -6.28 3.99 19.06
C ARG A 38 -6.27 4.38 17.57
N ILE A 39 -6.61 3.42 16.70
CA ILE A 39 -6.77 3.65 15.27
C ILE A 39 -8.20 4.11 15.02
N ARG A 40 -8.37 5.22 14.34
CA ARG A 40 -9.71 5.69 13.97
C ARG A 40 -10.24 4.83 12.83
N CYS A 41 -11.40 4.20 13.07
CA CYS A 41 -12.07 3.29 12.16
C CYS A 41 -13.44 3.81 11.68
N ASP A 42 -13.72 5.09 11.89
CA ASP A 42 -14.98 5.75 11.49
C ASP A 42 -15.22 5.74 9.97
N ALA A 43 -14.20 5.42 9.18
CA ALA A 43 -14.28 5.27 7.73
C ALA A 43 -14.03 3.83 7.24
N VAL A 44 -14.12 2.85 8.14
CA VAL A 44 -14.16 1.43 7.74
C VAL A 44 -15.62 1.06 7.45
N GLU A 45 -15.90 0.74 6.20
CA GLU A 45 -17.24 0.46 5.70
C GLU A 45 -17.57 -1.04 5.80
N ARG A 46 -18.81 -1.36 6.15
CA ARG A 46 -19.30 -2.74 6.08
C ARG A 46 -19.87 -3.03 4.70
N ASP A 47 -19.40 -4.12 4.10
CA ASP A 47 -19.83 -4.62 2.80
C ASP A 47 -20.39 -6.03 2.97
N SER A 48 -21.71 -6.18 2.88
CA SER A 48 -22.39 -7.48 3.04
C SER A 48 -22.14 -8.45 1.88
N SER A 49 -21.55 -7.99 0.78
CA SER A 49 -21.22 -8.83 -0.37
C SER A 49 -19.94 -9.64 -0.17
N ARG A 50 -19.19 -9.37 0.90
CA ARG A 50 -17.90 -9.99 1.19
C ARG A 50 -17.77 -10.40 2.64
N ARG A 51 -16.85 -11.32 2.89
CA ARG A 51 -16.38 -11.65 4.23
C ARG A 51 -15.24 -10.74 4.65
N THR A 52 -15.05 -10.58 5.94
CA THR A 52 -13.82 -9.99 6.47
C THR A 52 -12.64 -10.88 6.17
N THR A 53 -11.56 -10.30 5.60
CA THR A 53 -10.36 -11.07 5.27
C THR A 53 -9.71 -11.62 6.53
N GLU A 54 -9.56 -12.94 6.58
CA GLU A 54 -8.93 -13.64 7.69
C GLU A 54 -7.82 -14.57 7.17
N LYS A 55 -6.69 -14.58 7.87
CA LYS A 55 -5.56 -15.48 7.58
C LYS A 55 -5.27 -16.35 8.78
N ARG A 56 -5.69 -17.61 8.70
CA ARG A 56 -5.47 -18.62 9.75
C ARG A 56 -4.19 -19.38 9.50
N ARG A 57 -3.32 -19.43 10.50
CA ARG A 57 -2.10 -20.23 10.48
C ARG A 57 -2.28 -21.41 11.41
N VAL A 58 -2.17 -22.62 10.86
CA VAL A 58 -2.14 -23.84 11.65
C VAL A 58 -0.69 -24.12 12.01
N ILE A 59 -0.40 -24.13 13.32
CA ILE A 59 0.95 -24.30 13.87
C ILE A 59 0.96 -25.54 14.76
N ALA A 60 1.93 -26.45 14.54
CA ALA A 60 2.21 -27.58 15.41
C ALA A 60 3.58 -27.38 16.09
N GLY A 61 3.58 -27.11 17.38
CA GLY A 61 4.79 -26.71 18.09
C GLY A 61 5.36 -25.39 17.55
N ALA A 62 6.56 -25.44 16.97
CA ALA A 62 7.21 -24.28 16.34
C ALA A 62 7.05 -24.24 14.80
N GLN A 63 6.42 -25.26 14.20
CA GLN A 63 6.31 -25.38 12.76
C GLN A 63 4.92 -24.94 12.26
N GLN A 64 4.90 -24.00 11.28
CA GLN A 64 3.68 -23.68 10.54
C GLN A 64 3.40 -24.81 9.56
N LEU A 65 2.26 -25.50 9.70
CA LEU A 65 1.83 -26.59 8.81
C LEU A 65 1.15 -26.07 7.56
N CYS A 66 0.19 -25.15 7.72
CA CYS A 66 -0.50 -24.53 6.60
C CYS A 66 -1.00 -23.12 6.96
N ARG A 67 -1.44 -22.39 5.94
CA ARG A 67 -2.19 -21.14 6.07
C ARG A 67 -3.46 -21.26 5.25
N GLU A 68 -4.58 -20.91 5.85
CA GLU A 68 -5.87 -20.79 5.19
C GLU A 68 -6.24 -19.33 5.07
N ASP A 69 -6.48 -18.87 3.83
CA ASP A 69 -6.86 -17.50 3.54
C ASP A 69 -8.36 -17.45 3.22
N TYR A 70 -9.14 -16.84 4.12
CA TYR A 70 -10.58 -16.61 3.93
C TYR A 70 -10.75 -15.18 3.44
N GLU A 71 -10.97 -15.00 2.15
CA GLU A 71 -10.99 -13.68 1.54
C GLU A 71 -11.81 -13.64 0.25
N ASP A 72 -12.34 -12.46 -0.06
CA ASP A 72 -12.98 -12.13 -1.32
C ASP A 72 -12.11 -11.12 -2.08
N VAL A 73 -11.98 -11.31 -3.40
CA VAL A 73 -11.10 -10.50 -4.27
C VAL A 73 -11.87 -9.68 -5.31
N HIS A 74 -13.20 -9.84 -5.37
CA HIS A 74 -14.02 -9.05 -6.27
C HIS A 74 -13.96 -7.55 -5.93
N PRO A 75 -14.19 -6.66 -6.91
CA PRO A 75 -14.20 -5.22 -6.65
C PRO A 75 -15.22 -4.83 -5.57
N VAL A 76 -14.82 -3.91 -4.69
CA VAL A 76 -15.74 -3.25 -3.76
C VAL A 76 -16.71 -2.36 -4.56
N ASP A 77 -17.95 -2.24 -4.09
CA ASP A 77 -18.95 -1.36 -4.71
C ASP A 77 -18.44 0.10 -4.78
N ASP A 78 -18.65 0.72 -5.93
CA ASP A 78 -18.16 2.09 -6.16
C ASP A 78 -18.87 3.13 -5.25
N ALA A 79 -20.07 2.86 -4.77
CA ALA A 79 -20.71 3.74 -3.80
C ALA A 79 -19.98 3.72 -2.44
N ILE A 80 -19.46 2.56 -2.03
CA ILE A 80 -18.62 2.43 -0.82
C ILE A 80 -17.31 3.19 -1.03
N ARG A 81 -16.63 2.93 -2.15
CA ARG A 81 -15.38 3.62 -2.50
C ARG A 81 -15.56 5.13 -2.55
N ARG A 82 -16.68 5.61 -3.11
CA ARG A 82 -17.00 7.03 -3.21
C ARG A 82 -17.13 7.68 -1.83
N ARG A 83 -17.82 7.03 -0.89
CA ARG A 83 -17.90 7.54 0.49
C ARG A 83 -16.53 7.67 1.14
N MET A 84 -15.65 6.68 0.93
CA MET A 84 -14.28 6.73 1.45
C MET A 84 -13.48 7.87 0.83
N VAL A 85 -13.52 8.02 -0.49
CA VAL A 85 -12.83 9.12 -1.19
C VAL A 85 -13.30 10.47 -0.67
N ASN A 86 -14.62 10.68 -0.58
CA ASN A 86 -15.17 11.92 -0.06
C ASN A 86 -14.66 12.20 1.36
N ARG A 87 -14.65 11.19 2.23
CA ARG A 87 -14.15 11.33 3.61
C ARG A 87 -12.65 11.66 3.66
N ILE A 88 -11.83 11.00 2.83
CA ILE A 88 -10.39 11.29 2.74
C ILE A 88 -10.19 12.74 2.26
N VAL A 89 -10.89 13.14 1.22
CA VAL A 89 -10.82 14.50 0.65
C VAL A 89 -11.23 15.56 1.69
N ASP A 90 -12.29 15.31 2.45
CA ASP A 90 -12.73 16.22 3.53
C ASP A 90 -11.66 16.37 4.61
N LEU A 91 -11.03 15.26 5.03
CA LEU A 91 -9.93 15.29 6.00
C LEU A 91 -8.69 16.03 5.48
N ILE A 92 -8.36 15.83 4.20
CA ILE A 92 -7.26 16.58 3.55
C ILE A 92 -7.56 18.09 3.57
N ARG A 93 -8.77 18.50 3.16
CA ARG A 93 -9.21 19.89 3.13
C ARG A 93 -9.29 20.52 4.51
N GLY A 94 -9.66 19.71 5.50
CA GLY A 94 -9.68 20.11 6.91
C GLY A 94 -8.31 20.26 7.56
N GLY A 95 -7.23 19.86 6.87
CA GLY A 95 -5.87 19.88 7.42
C GLY A 95 -5.64 18.81 8.51
N GLU A 96 -6.42 17.73 8.50
CA GLU A 96 -6.36 16.67 9.50
C GLU A 96 -5.40 15.53 9.10
N LEU A 97 -4.85 15.55 7.87
CA LEU A 97 -3.94 14.52 7.36
C LEU A 97 -2.61 15.12 6.91
N ASP A 98 -1.51 14.56 7.38
CA ASP A 98 -0.15 14.85 6.91
C ASP A 98 0.25 13.93 5.75
N ALA A 99 -0.31 12.71 5.72
CA ALA A 99 -0.02 11.72 4.68
C ALA A 99 -1.21 10.79 4.41
N VAL A 100 -1.28 10.28 3.17
CA VAL A 100 -2.20 9.21 2.76
C VAL A 100 -1.37 8.06 2.19
N ILE A 101 -1.58 6.85 2.70
CA ILE A 101 -0.88 5.65 2.24
C ILE A 101 -1.90 4.70 1.61
N PHE A 102 -1.66 4.34 0.36
CA PHE A 102 -2.42 3.34 -0.37
C PHE A 102 -1.68 2.01 -0.32
N GLU A 103 -2.29 1.00 0.29
CA GLU A 103 -1.75 -0.37 0.36
C GLU A 103 -2.60 -1.29 -0.49
N ASP A 104 -2.05 -1.76 -1.60
CA ASP A 104 -2.74 -2.68 -2.49
C ASP A 104 -2.49 -4.12 -2.06
N TYR A 105 -3.54 -4.80 -1.65
CA TYR A 105 -3.52 -6.23 -1.34
C TYR A 105 -4.27 -7.07 -2.38
N ARG A 106 -4.64 -6.48 -3.53
CA ARG A 106 -5.41 -7.16 -4.60
C ARG A 106 -6.73 -7.76 -4.10
N LYS A 107 -7.40 -7.06 -3.17
CA LYS A 107 -8.69 -7.47 -2.62
C LYS A 107 -9.85 -6.64 -3.18
N GLY A 108 -9.64 -6.04 -4.33
CA GLY A 108 -10.66 -5.26 -5.02
C GLY A 108 -11.02 -3.94 -4.33
N MET A 109 -10.22 -3.46 -3.38
CA MET A 109 -10.49 -2.21 -2.68
C MET A 109 -10.12 -0.98 -3.50
N LEU A 110 -8.89 -0.93 -4.00
CA LEU A 110 -8.37 0.20 -4.74
C LEU A 110 -8.86 0.22 -6.18
N ALA A 111 -9.15 1.40 -6.69
CA ALA A 111 -9.46 1.66 -8.09
C ALA A 111 -8.68 2.90 -8.56
N GLU A 112 -8.33 2.95 -9.83
CA GLU A 112 -7.52 4.04 -10.42
C GLU A 112 -8.11 5.42 -10.11
N TRP A 113 -9.41 5.61 -10.36
CA TRP A 113 -10.09 6.88 -10.13
C TRP A 113 -10.04 7.37 -8.68
N MET A 114 -10.03 6.42 -7.68
CA MET A 114 -9.89 6.78 -6.27
C MET A 114 -8.53 7.41 -6.00
N LEU A 115 -7.46 6.75 -6.49
CA LEU A 115 -6.10 7.25 -6.31
C LEU A 115 -5.94 8.59 -7.02
N GLU A 116 -6.40 8.71 -8.27
CA GLU A 116 -6.32 9.96 -9.05
C GLU A 116 -6.96 11.14 -8.31
N GLU A 117 -8.16 10.95 -7.78
CA GLU A 117 -8.89 11.99 -7.06
C GLU A 117 -8.21 12.38 -5.75
N VAL A 118 -7.83 11.39 -4.93
CA VAL A 118 -7.15 11.65 -3.65
C VAL A 118 -5.76 12.25 -3.86
N VAL A 119 -4.97 11.73 -4.82
CA VAL A 119 -3.64 12.27 -5.13
C VAL A 119 -3.74 13.72 -5.63
N ALA A 120 -4.72 14.02 -6.48
CA ALA A 120 -4.92 15.39 -6.96
C ALA A 120 -5.21 16.37 -5.81
N GLU A 121 -6.05 15.99 -4.85
CA GLU A 121 -6.37 16.82 -3.69
C GLU A 121 -5.20 16.92 -2.72
N ALA A 122 -4.54 15.80 -2.42
CA ALA A 122 -3.36 15.74 -1.56
C ALA A 122 -2.23 16.67 -2.07
N ARG A 123 -1.98 16.68 -3.39
CA ARG A 123 -1.00 17.58 -4.00
C ARG A 123 -1.36 19.06 -3.82
N ARG A 124 -2.65 19.43 -3.94
CA ARG A 124 -3.09 20.83 -3.70
C ARG A 124 -2.85 21.24 -2.26
N ALA A 125 -3.10 20.33 -1.33
CA ALA A 125 -2.95 20.54 0.11
C ALA A 125 -1.51 20.31 0.62
N LYS A 126 -0.57 19.84 -0.24
CA LYS A 126 0.79 19.44 0.12
C LYS A 126 0.84 18.27 1.12
N VAL A 127 -0.14 17.41 1.08
CA VAL A 127 -0.20 16.15 1.85
C VAL A 127 0.60 15.08 1.10
N VAL A 128 1.46 14.37 1.82
CA VAL A 128 2.29 13.31 1.24
C VAL A 128 1.42 12.13 0.83
N THR A 129 1.67 11.55 -0.34
CA THR A 129 1.00 10.32 -0.79
C THR A 129 2.02 9.20 -0.97
N ALA A 130 1.71 8.01 -0.47
CA ALA A 130 2.53 6.82 -0.67
C ALA A 130 1.68 5.69 -1.26
N LEU A 131 2.29 4.89 -2.14
CA LEU A 131 1.65 3.71 -2.75
C LEU A 131 2.56 2.50 -2.66
N ASP A 132 2.02 1.39 -2.13
CA ASP A 132 2.59 0.04 -2.26
C ASP A 132 1.80 -0.70 -3.35
N PRO A 133 2.25 -0.66 -4.63
CA PRO A 133 1.48 -1.20 -5.75
C PRO A 133 1.67 -2.71 -5.89
N LYS A 134 0.68 -3.37 -6.47
CA LYS A 134 0.81 -4.78 -6.88
C LYS A 134 0.72 -4.92 -8.40
N PRO A 135 1.56 -5.78 -9.02
CA PRO A 135 1.53 -5.99 -10.46
C PRO A 135 0.14 -6.42 -10.95
N GLY A 136 -0.34 -5.77 -12.01
CA GLY A 136 -1.60 -6.12 -12.66
C GLY A 136 -2.88 -5.75 -11.90
N SER A 137 -2.79 -4.98 -10.82
CA SER A 137 -3.98 -4.54 -10.08
C SER A 137 -4.60 -3.25 -10.62
N MET A 138 -3.79 -2.35 -11.14
CA MET A 138 -4.21 -1.05 -11.68
C MET A 138 -3.23 -0.52 -12.73
N LYS A 139 -3.67 0.45 -13.50
CA LYS A 139 -2.78 1.24 -14.38
C LYS A 139 -2.00 2.28 -13.59
N PRO A 140 -0.90 2.82 -14.17
CA PRO A 140 -0.12 3.86 -13.52
C PRO A 140 -0.95 5.10 -13.14
N VAL A 141 -0.89 5.49 -11.87
CA VAL A 141 -1.44 6.74 -11.35
C VAL A 141 -0.29 7.71 -11.12
N ARG A 142 -0.37 8.90 -11.71
CA ARG A 142 0.70 9.90 -11.67
C ARG A 142 0.57 10.84 -10.48
N GLY A 143 1.71 11.37 -10.04
CA GLY A 143 1.75 12.41 -9.02
C GLY A 143 1.76 11.91 -7.58
N ILE A 144 2.02 10.64 -7.39
CA ILE A 144 2.26 10.04 -6.07
C ILE A 144 3.61 10.54 -5.55
N THR A 145 3.71 10.90 -4.27
CA THR A 145 4.96 11.36 -3.69
C THR A 145 5.96 10.20 -3.56
N VAL A 146 5.55 9.07 -2.98
CA VAL A 146 6.43 7.91 -2.80
C VAL A 146 5.76 6.65 -3.33
N MET A 147 6.41 5.95 -4.22
CA MET A 147 6.02 4.60 -4.67
C MET A 147 6.99 3.58 -4.11
N LYS A 148 6.50 2.51 -3.44
CA LYS A 148 7.36 1.56 -2.71
C LYS A 148 7.07 0.09 -3.08
N PRO A 149 7.42 -0.37 -4.27
CA PRO A 149 7.41 -1.80 -4.58
C PRO A 149 8.60 -2.52 -3.92
N ASN A 150 8.48 -3.83 -3.72
CA ASN A 150 9.66 -4.67 -3.54
C ASN A 150 10.31 -5.00 -4.89
N ARG A 151 11.50 -5.65 -4.87
CA ARG A 151 12.23 -6.01 -6.10
C ARG A 151 11.36 -6.77 -7.10
N VAL A 152 10.71 -7.84 -6.66
CA VAL A 152 9.88 -8.68 -7.55
C VAL A 152 8.73 -7.88 -8.16
N GLU A 153 8.08 -7.03 -7.37
CA GLU A 153 7.01 -6.15 -7.82
C GLU A 153 7.52 -5.10 -8.79
N ALA A 154 8.68 -4.49 -8.51
CA ALA A 154 9.27 -3.47 -9.37
C ALA A 154 9.58 -4.03 -10.77
N PHE A 155 10.21 -5.19 -10.84
CA PHE A 155 10.53 -5.85 -12.10
C PHE A 155 9.26 -6.24 -12.88
N ALA A 156 8.27 -6.81 -12.20
CA ALA A 156 7.00 -7.18 -12.81
C ALA A 156 6.20 -5.96 -13.32
N LEU A 157 6.17 -4.87 -12.55
CA LEU A 157 5.51 -3.62 -12.95
C LEU A 157 6.23 -2.92 -14.11
N ALA A 158 7.56 -3.00 -14.16
CA ALA A 158 8.39 -2.42 -15.22
C ALA A 158 8.43 -3.28 -16.49
N GLY A 159 8.03 -4.55 -16.43
CA GLY A 159 8.17 -5.49 -17.53
C GLY A 159 9.65 -5.75 -17.88
N VAL A 160 10.52 -5.81 -16.87
CA VAL A 160 11.94 -6.12 -16.96
C VAL A 160 12.17 -7.52 -16.38
N GLU A 161 13.03 -8.31 -17.01
CA GLU A 161 13.42 -9.62 -16.49
C GLU A 161 14.40 -9.45 -15.32
N ASP A 162 14.11 -10.10 -14.19
CA ASP A 162 15.01 -10.11 -13.03
C ASP A 162 16.02 -11.26 -13.16
N ALA A 163 17.24 -10.93 -13.52
CA ALA A 163 18.35 -11.89 -13.61
C ALA A 163 18.95 -12.27 -12.24
N GLY A 164 18.37 -11.79 -11.16
CA GLY A 164 18.85 -11.97 -9.79
C GLY A 164 19.58 -10.74 -9.25
N ALA A 165 19.70 -10.66 -7.93
CA ALA A 165 20.37 -9.55 -7.27
C ALA A 165 21.89 -9.68 -7.42
N GLY A 166 22.53 -8.61 -7.91
CA GLY A 166 24.00 -8.46 -7.85
C GLY A 166 24.48 -8.10 -6.44
N ASP A 167 25.78 -8.02 -6.26
CA ASP A 167 26.41 -7.70 -4.96
C ASP A 167 26.11 -6.25 -4.54
N ASP A 168 26.11 -5.31 -5.47
CA ASP A 168 25.82 -3.89 -5.23
C ASP A 168 24.55 -3.45 -5.98
N PRO A 169 23.49 -3.07 -5.27
CA PRO A 169 22.28 -2.55 -5.90
C PRO A 169 22.50 -1.29 -6.75
N ALA A 170 23.53 -0.51 -6.49
CA ALA A 170 23.84 0.69 -7.26
C ALA A 170 24.40 0.38 -8.66
N GLU A 171 25.02 -0.80 -8.82
CA GLU A 171 25.61 -1.28 -10.07
C GLU A 171 24.68 -2.27 -10.81
N ASP A 172 23.52 -2.61 -10.24
CA ASP A 172 22.54 -3.51 -10.86
C ASP A 172 21.82 -2.82 -12.03
N ALA A 173 22.31 -3.06 -13.23
CA ALA A 173 21.78 -2.45 -14.46
C ALA A 173 20.31 -2.78 -14.71
N ALA A 174 19.85 -4.02 -14.39
CA ALA A 174 18.47 -4.42 -14.56
C ALA A 174 17.55 -3.69 -13.54
N LEU A 175 18.02 -3.50 -12.31
CA LEU A 175 17.30 -2.72 -11.29
C LEU A 175 17.18 -1.24 -11.71
N CYS A 176 18.27 -0.66 -12.24
CA CYS A 176 18.26 0.70 -12.77
C CYS A 176 17.29 0.86 -13.96
N GLU A 177 17.25 -0.13 -14.87
CA GLU A 177 16.31 -0.15 -15.98
C GLU A 177 14.85 -0.23 -15.47
N ALA A 178 14.57 -1.13 -14.54
CA ALA A 178 13.24 -1.25 -13.93
C ALA A 178 12.83 0.07 -13.25
N ALA A 179 13.72 0.69 -12.50
CA ALA A 179 13.48 1.98 -11.87
C ALA A 179 13.18 3.08 -12.89
N ALA A 180 13.97 3.17 -13.98
CA ALA A 180 13.77 4.17 -15.04
C ALA A 180 12.38 4.02 -15.69
N ARG A 181 11.97 2.79 -16.03
CA ARG A 181 10.64 2.53 -16.61
C ARG A 181 9.49 2.88 -15.65
N LEU A 182 9.66 2.60 -14.35
CA LEU A 182 8.67 2.97 -13.33
C LEU A 182 8.60 4.49 -13.15
N MET A 183 9.74 5.17 -13.09
CA MET A 183 9.80 6.63 -13.02
C MET A 183 9.17 7.30 -14.25
N GLU A 184 9.29 6.71 -15.42
CA GLU A 184 8.66 7.21 -16.66
C GLU A 184 7.14 6.98 -16.66
N SER A 185 6.70 5.76 -16.33
CA SER A 185 5.29 5.36 -16.46
C SER A 185 4.40 5.89 -15.33
N TRP A 186 4.85 5.80 -14.06
CA TRP A 186 4.09 6.22 -12.87
C TRP A 186 4.37 7.67 -12.44
N GLN A 187 5.54 8.20 -12.79
CA GLN A 187 6.00 9.54 -12.46
C GLN A 187 5.86 9.89 -10.96
N PRO A 188 6.29 9.01 -10.04
CA PRO A 188 6.35 9.37 -8.64
C PRO A 188 7.43 10.44 -8.41
N GLU A 189 7.36 11.19 -7.30
CA GLU A 189 8.46 12.08 -6.90
C GLU A 189 9.67 11.27 -6.46
N HIS A 190 9.40 10.17 -5.72
CA HIS A 190 10.40 9.23 -5.22
C HIS A 190 9.94 7.79 -5.46
N LEU A 191 10.85 6.95 -5.95
CA LEU A 191 10.66 5.51 -6.07
C LEU A 191 11.59 4.80 -5.09
N LEU A 192 11.03 4.08 -4.13
CA LEU A 192 11.75 3.34 -3.11
C LEU A 192 11.56 1.84 -3.32
N ILE A 193 12.59 1.15 -3.82
CA ILE A 193 12.52 -0.30 -4.05
C ILE A 193 13.14 -1.04 -2.87
N SER A 194 12.36 -1.88 -2.18
CA SER A 194 12.89 -2.71 -1.10
C SER A 194 13.59 -3.95 -1.64
N LEU A 195 14.81 -4.24 -1.14
CA LEU A 195 15.77 -5.22 -1.66
C LEU A 195 16.11 -6.32 -0.63
N ALA A 196 15.20 -6.61 0.30
CA ALA A 196 15.38 -7.58 1.37
C ALA A 196 16.66 -7.31 2.20
N ALA A 197 17.60 -8.26 2.26
CA ALA A 197 18.83 -8.12 3.04
C ALA A 197 19.78 -7.01 2.54
N GLN A 198 19.60 -6.54 1.30
CA GLN A 198 20.40 -5.45 0.74
C GLN A 198 19.84 -4.06 1.09
N GLY A 199 18.77 -3.98 1.89
CA GLY A 199 18.15 -2.72 2.27
C GLY A 199 17.16 -2.19 1.24
N MET A 200 17.33 -0.95 0.81
CA MET A 200 16.44 -0.27 -0.13
C MET A 200 17.24 0.58 -1.11
N ALA A 201 16.72 0.73 -2.33
CA ALA A 201 17.22 1.68 -3.31
C ALA A 201 16.19 2.79 -3.53
N LEU A 202 16.60 4.03 -3.28
CA LEU A 202 15.81 5.23 -3.52
C LEU A 202 16.23 5.88 -4.83
N TYR A 203 15.26 6.16 -5.68
CA TYR A 203 15.42 6.88 -6.94
C TYR A 203 14.56 8.13 -6.94
N ASP A 204 15.09 9.19 -7.50
CA ASP A 204 14.39 10.41 -7.85
C ASP A 204 14.51 10.68 -9.37
N ARG A 205 14.19 11.89 -9.79
CA ARG A 205 14.30 12.28 -11.21
C ARG A 205 15.71 12.21 -11.79
N SER A 206 16.75 12.14 -10.97
CA SER A 206 18.14 12.00 -11.43
C SER A 206 18.44 10.58 -11.89
N LEU A 207 17.60 9.60 -11.53
CA LEU A 207 17.78 8.17 -11.77
C LEU A 207 19.07 7.60 -11.19
N ARG A 208 19.70 8.30 -10.23
CA ARG A 208 20.85 7.80 -9.50
C ARG A 208 20.38 7.11 -8.22
N PRO A 209 20.67 5.81 -8.05
CA PRO A 209 20.27 5.09 -6.87
C PRO A 209 20.99 5.60 -5.61
N GLN A 210 20.21 5.84 -4.57
CA GLN A 210 20.74 6.03 -3.21
C GLN A 210 20.41 4.76 -2.44
N VAL A 211 21.44 3.98 -2.11
CA VAL A 211 21.27 2.72 -1.35
C VAL A 211 21.16 3.05 0.13
N ILE A 212 20.09 2.57 0.76
CA ILE A 212 19.81 2.67 2.19
C ILE A 212 20.02 1.26 2.77
N PRO A 213 21.09 0.99 3.51
CA PRO A 213 21.34 -0.33 4.08
C PRO A 213 20.32 -0.70 5.17
N THR A 214 20.20 -2.01 5.47
CA THR A 214 19.38 -2.53 6.58
C THR A 214 20.09 -2.34 7.92
#